data_ba0951f901f2643cac93bb8528b4edce
#
_entry.id   ba0951f901f2643cac93bb8528b4edce
#
_cell.length_a   1.000
_cell.length_b   1.000
_cell.length_c   1.000
_cell.angle_alpha   90.00
_cell.angle_beta   90.00
_cell.angle_gamma   90.00
#
_symmetry.space_group_name_H-M   'P 1'
#
loop_
_entity.id
_entity.type
_entity.pdbx_description
1 polymer ?
#
loop_
_entity_poly.entity_id
_entity_poly.type
_entity_poly.pdbx_seq_one_letter_code
_entity_poly.pdbx_strand_id
1 'polypeptide(L)'
;MRGNSRPSFHWVAALLLFNSSLVAREQLNVLFIISDDLTLTALGCYGNKVCKTPNIDRLATEGTLFTRAYCQATFCGPSRASLMFGYYPYATKANGYTSGREKVGPDKDSWPQYLRNNGYHSARVSKVFHMGVPPDIAKGSDGADDPASWDEKLNSRGPETWAPGKGETLQNNPDGTKKLAGGNRFVVVEAEGGDLVHSDGKTAQKAAELIHRYKTLDKPFFLAVGFVRPHVPFVAP
;
A
#
# COMPACT_ATOMS: atom_id res chain seq x y z
N MET A 1 -89.15 25.57 -2.74
CA MET A 1 -87.77 25.99 -2.80
C MET A 1 -86.98 25.05 -1.93
N ARG A 2 -86.19 24.15 -2.52
CA ARG A 2 -85.38 23.15 -1.76
C ARG A 2 -83.93 23.57 -1.86
N GLY A 3 -83.32 23.95 -0.72
CA GLY A 3 -81.92 24.28 -0.64
C GLY A 3 -81.07 23.02 -0.54
N ASN A 4 -80.15 22.86 -1.54
CA ASN A 4 -79.16 21.81 -1.54
C ASN A 4 -77.91 22.28 -0.80
N SER A 5 -77.69 21.72 0.39
CA SER A 5 -76.44 21.85 1.13
C SER A 5 -75.49 20.75 0.66
N ARG A 6 -74.37 21.15 0.03
CA ARG A 6 -73.25 20.25 -0.34
C ARG A 6 -72.31 20.11 0.89
N PRO A 7 -71.92 18.90 1.26
CA PRO A 7 -70.91 18.73 2.28
C PRO A 7 -69.50 19.03 1.71
N SER A 8 -68.79 19.96 2.36
CA SER A 8 -67.36 20.22 2.08
C SER A 8 -66.49 19.12 2.64
N PHE A 9 -65.90 18.33 1.75
CA PHE A 9 -64.88 17.35 2.12
C PHE A 9 -63.57 18.07 2.39
N HIS A 10 -63.14 18.13 3.66
CA HIS A 10 -61.83 18.60 4.02
C HIS A 10 -60.84 17.40 3.93
N TRP A 11 -59.98 17.43 2.91
CA TRP A 11 -58.86 16.49 2.82
C TRP A 11 -57.79 16.93 3.79
N VAL A 12 -57.63 16.23 4.92
CA VAL A 12 -56.48 16.34 5.79
C VAL A 12 -55.38 15.48 5.19
N ALA A 13 -54.47 16.16 4.48
CA ALA A 13 -53.23 15.47 4.02
C ALA A 13 -52.31 15.22 5.25
N ALA A 14 -52.32 14.02 5.78
CA ALA A 14 -51.35 13.58 6.76
C ALA A 14 -50.00 13.40 6.07
N LEU A 15 -49.10 14.37 6.20
CA LEU A 15 -47.68 14.21 5.81
C LEU A 15 -47.04 13.24 6.82
N LEU A 16 -46.94 11.97 6.44
CA LEU A 16 -46.08 10.99 7.11
C LEU A 16 -44.63 11.36 6.78
N LEU A 17 -43.98 12.13 7.64
CA LEU A 17 -42.53 12.29 7.63
C LEU A 17 -41.90 10.93 7.99
N PHE A 18 -41.56 10.15 6.99
CA PHE A 18 -40.63 9.05 7.14
C PHE A 18 -39.27 9.64 7.53
N ASN A 19 -38.99 9.74 8.81
CA ASN A 19 -37.64 9.85 9.30
C ASN A 19 -36.92 8.54 8.99
N SER A 20 -36.47 8.37 7.74
CA SER A 20 -35.41 7.45 7.43
C SER A 20 -34.17 7.96 8.12
N SER A 21 -33.92 7.49 9.33
CA SER A 21 -32.60 7.57 9.95
C SER A 21 -31.67 6.87 8.96
N LEU A 22 -31.00 7.63 8.12
CA LEU A 22 -29.83 7.17 7.39
C LEU A 22 -28.85 6.74 8.48
N VAL A 23 -28.84 5.45 8.81
CA VAL A 23 -27.75 4.89 9.60
C VAL A 23 -26.51 5.13 8.78
N ALA A 24 -25.78 6.18 9.15
CA ALA A 24 -24.50 6.47 8.54
C ALA A 24 -23.67 5.18 8.67
N ARG A 25 -23.39 4.54 7.53
CA ARG A 25 -22.60 3.30 7.53
C ARG A 25 -21.25 3.66 8.11
N GLU A 26 -20.90 3.03 9.22
CA GLU A 26 -19.62 3.26 9.89
C GLU A 26 -18.50 3.06 8.86
N GLN A 27 -17.72 4.10 8.62
CA GLN A 27 -16.59 4.02 7.69
C GLN A 27 -15.46 3.27 8.38
N LEU A 28 -15.07 2.14 7.80
CA LEU A 28 -14.01 1.29 8.35
C LEU A 28 -12.64 1.92 8.11
N ASN A 29 -11.74 1.78 9.06
CA ASN A 29 -10.32 2.04 8.86
C ASN A 29 -9.73 1.04 7.86
N VAL A 30 -8.80 1.50 7.04
CA VAL A 30 -8.14 0.68 6.03
C VAL A 30 -6.64 0.63 6.30
N LEU A 31 -6.12 -0.56 6.54
CA LEU A 31 -4.69 -0.84 6.57
C LEU A 31 -4.32 -1.60 5.29
N PHE A 32 -3.55 -0.97 4.42
CA PHE A 32 -3.06 -1.56 3.18
C PHE A 32 -1.57 -1.88 3.30
N ILE A 33 -1.22 -3.17 3.28
CA ILE A 33 0.17 -3.63 3.37
C ILE A 33 0.60 -4.18 2.01
N ILE A 34 1.73 -3.70 1.51
CA ILE A 34 2.32 -4.17 0.26
C ILE A 34 3.80 -4.50 0.47
N SER A 35 4.25 -5.62 -0.08
CA SER A 35 5.65 -6.06 -0.06
C SER A 35 6.17 -6.13 -1.49
N ASP A 36 7.40 -5.68 -1.70
CA ASP A 36 7.98 -5.58 -3.05
C ASP A 36 8.59 -6.90 -3.49
N ASP A 37 8.25 -7.35 -4.71
CA ASP A 37 8.67 -8.62 -5.30
C ASP A 37 8.29 -9.89 -4.48
N LEU A 38 7.33 -9.79 -3.56
CA LEU A 38 6.86 -10.94 -2.82
C LEU A 38 6.00 -11.85 -3.70
N THR A 39 6.45 -13.08 -3.87
CA THR A 39 5.71 -14.13 -4.58
C THR A 39 4.92 -15.00 -3.60
N LEU A 40 3.75 -15.47 -4.02
CA LEU A 40 2.92 -16.39 -3.24
C LEU A 40 3.69 -17.66 -2.80
N THR A 41 4.65 -18.12 -3.61
CA THR A 41 5.45 -19.31 -3.31
C THR A 41 6.36 -19.15 -2.09
N ALA A 42 6.54 -17.93 -1.56
CA ALA A 42 7.31 -17.66 -0.34
C ALA A 42 6.46 -17.75 0.95
N LEU A 43 5.16 -17.93 0.86
CA LEU A 43 4.25 -17.85 2.00
C LEU A 43 3.72 -19.23 2.42
N GLY A 44 3.64 -19.45 3.75
CA GLY A 44 3.14 -20.69 4.34
C GLY A 44 1.69 -20.99 3.96
N CYS A 45 0.80 -19.99 3.96
CA CYS A 45 -0.60 -20.13 3.56
C CYS A 45 -0.81 -20.56 2.09
N TYR A 46 0.23 -20.45 1.26
CA TYR A 46 0.24 -21.01 -0.11
C TYR A 46 1.07 -22.30 -0.24
N GLY A 47 1.46 -22.91 0.90
CA GLY A 47 2.09 -24.22 0.94
C GLY A 47 3.62 -24.20 1.04
N ASN A 48 4.27 -23.05 1.23
CA ASN A 48 5.71 -23.00 1.47
C ASN A 48 6.03 -23.61 2.86
N LYS A 49 6.96 -24.57 2.89
CA LYS A 49 7.38 -25.25 4.13
C LYS A 49 8.69 -24.74 4.70
N VAL A 50 9.43 -23.96 3.93
CA VAL A 50 10.74 -23.42 4.30
C VAL A 50 10.59 -22.08 5.02
N CYS A 51 9.93 -21.12 4.37
CA CYS A 51 9.67 -19.82 4.97
C CYS A 51 8.63 -19.92 6.09
N LYS A 52 8.90 -19.25 7.19
CA LYS A 52 7.99 -19.20 8.35
C LYS A 52 7.25 -17.87 8.35
N THR A 53 5.97 -17.89 8.02
CA THR A 53 5.11 -16.69 7.90
C THR A 53 3.88 -16.74 8.81
N PRO A 54 4.05 -17.00 10.13
CA PRO A 54 2.93 -17.36 11.01
C PRO A 54 1.86 -16.27 11.12
N ASN A 55 2.23 -14.99 11.09
CA ASN A 55 1.28 -13.89 11.17
C ASN A 55 0.49 -13.70 9.86
N ILE A 56 1.13 -13.88 8.71
CA ILE A 56 0.45 -13.84 7.40
C ILE A 56 -0.46 -15.07 7.27
N ASP A 57 0.02 -16.24 7.69
CA ASP A 57 -0.75 -17.48 7.66
C ASP A 57 -2.00 -17.39 8.55
N ARG A 58 -1.87 -16.79 9.75
CA ARG A 58 -3.01 -16.51 10.62
C ARG A 58 -4.01 -15.56 9.96
N LEU A 59 -3.54 -14.45 9.37
CA LEU A 59 -4.40 -13.49 8.65
C LEU A 59 -5.17 -14.20 7.52
N ALA A 60 -4.52 -15.12 6.80
CA ALA A 60 -5.16 -15.91 5.74
C ALA A 60 -6.29 -16.81 6.27
N THR A 61 -6.21 -17.30 7.51
CA THR A 61 -7.28 -18.09 8.13
C THR A 61 -8.42 -17.26 8.68
N GLU A 62 -8.16 -16.01 9.06
CA GLU A 62 -9.14 -15.07 9.60
C GLU A 62 -9.88 -14.26 8.53
N GLY A 63 -9.31 -14.21 7.31
CA GLY A 63 -9.79 -13.40 6.20
C GLY A 63 -10.07 -14.19 4.92
N THR A 64 -9.95 -13.50 3.79
CA THR A 64 -10.13 -14.10 2.46
C THR A 64 -8.77 -14.28 1.78
N LEU A 65 -8.39 -15.52 1.47
CA LEU A 65 -7.20 -15.85 0.74
C LEU A 65 -7.48 -15.91 -0.78
N PHE A 66 -6.85 -15.02 -1.55
CA PHE A 66 -6.95 -15.02 -3.01
C PHE A 66 -5.88 -15.93 -3.61
N THR A 67 -6.28 -17.04 -4.17
CA THR A 67 -5.35 -18.03 -4.77
C THR A 67 -4.90 -17.66 -6.18
N ARG A 68 -5.54 -16.67 -6.81
CA ARG A 68 -5.26 -16.21 -8.18
C ARG A 68 -5.32 -14.69 -8.26
N ALA A 69 -4.40 -14.00 -7.57
CA ALA A 69 -4.20 -12.57 -7.68
C ALA A 69 -2.98 -12.27 -8.56
N TYR A 70 -3.13 -11.34 -9.51
CA TYR A 70 -2.09 -11.04 -10.50
C TYR A 70 -1.82 -9.55 -10.56
N CYS A 71 -0.56 -9.15 -10.56
CA CYS A 71 -0.16 -7.79 -10.87
C CYS A 71 -0.28 -7.52 -12.38
N GLN A 72 -0.44 -6.24 -12.74
CA GLN A 72 -0.67 -5.84 -14.14
C GLN A 72 0.62 -5.56 -14.92
N ALA A 73 1.78 -5.66 -14.27
CA ALA A 73 3.09 -5.52 -14.90
C ALA A 73 4.14 -6.32 -14.12
N THR A 74 5.21 -6.69 -14.81
CA THR A 74 6.27 -7.58 -14.29
C THR A 74 7.35 -6.86 -13.48
N PHE A 75 7.26 -5.52 -13.32
CA PHE A 75 8.16 -4.75 -12.47
C PHE A 75 7.45 -3.60 -11.74
N CYS A 76 8.07 -3.09 -10.70
CA CYS A 76 7.44 -2.31 -9.63
C CYS A 76 6.78 -1.00 -10.09
N GLY A 77 7.40 -0.19 -10.95
CA GLY A 77 6.84 1.08 -11.38
C GLY A 77 5.47 0.97 -12.03
N PRO A 78 5.34 0.29 -13.18
CA PRO A 78 4.06 0.11 -13.87
C PRO A 78 3.04 -0.69 -13.05
N SER A 79 3.48 -1.71 -12.29
CA SER A 79 2.59 -2.49 -11.43
C SER A 79 1.95 -1.61 -10.36
N ARG A 80 2.74 -0.77 -9.68
CA ARG A 80 2.25 0.15 -8.64
C ARG A 80 1.40 1.27 -9.22
N ALA A 81 1.78 1.86 -10.32
CA ALA A 81 0.96 2.86 -11.02
C ALA A 81 -0.42 2.27 -11.40
N SER A 82 -0.44 1.05 -11.95
CA SER A 82 -1.68 0.36 -12.27
C SER A 82 -2.52 0.06 -11.04
N LEU A 83 -1.91 -0.42 -9.96
CA LEU A 83 -2.58 -0.69 -8.69
C LEU A 83 -3.20 0.58 -8.10
N MET A 84 -2.46 1.69 -8.09
CA MET A 84 -2.89 2.92 -7.43
C MET A 84 -3.93 3.72 -8.22
N PHE A 85 -3.91 3.66 -9.55
CA PHE A 85 -4.84 4.41 -10.40
C PHE A 85 -5.93 3.55 -11.04
N GLY A 86 -5.87 2.22 -10.95
CA GLY A 86 -6.87 1.32 -11.52
C GLY A 86 -6.85 1.20 -13.04
N TYR A 87 -5.78 1.64 -13.70
CA TYR A 87 -5.63 1.56 -15.16
C TYR A 87 -4.55 0.56 -15.56
N TYR A 88 -4.77 -0.15 -16.64
CA TYR A 88 -3.74 -1.01 -17.22
C TYR A 88 -2.55 -0.21 -17.74
N PRO A 89 -1.31 -0.70 -17.62
CA PRO A 89 -0.11 0.01 -18.08
C PRO A 89 -0.13 0.40 -19.55
N TYR A 90 -0.71 -0.43 -20.42
CA TYR A 90 -0.84 -0.11 -21.84
C TYR A 90 -1.78 1.08 -22.10
N ALA A 91 -2.80 1.29 -21.27
CA ALA A 91 -3.73 2.42 -21.40
C ALA A 91 -3.08 3.74 -20.94
N THR A 92 -2.33 3.70 -19.84
CA THR A 92 -1.64 4.87 -19.29
C THR A 92 -0.30 5.15 -19.95
N LYS A 93 0.33 4.13 -20.59
CA LYS A 93 1.71 4.15 -21.05
C LYS A 93 2.73 4.46 -19.94
N ALA A 94 2.36 4.21 -18.69
CA ALA A 94 3.22 4.34 -17.51
C ALA A 94 4.16 3.13 -17.41
N ASN A 95 5.11 3.02 -18.34
CA ASN A 95 5.97 1.84 -18.51
C ASN A 95 7.35 1.99 -17.81
N GLY A 96 7.57 3.08 -17.06
CA GLY A 96 8.84 3.38 -16.40
C GLY A 96 8.71 3.49 -14.88
N TYR A 97 9.77 4.01 -14.27
CA TYR A 97 9.83 4.31 -12.83
C TYR A 97 9.13 5.65 -12.53
N THR A 98 7.82 5.64 -12.59
CA THR A 98 6.94 6.80 -12.43
C THR A 98 5.85 6.46 -11.42
N SER A 99 5.25 7.48 -10.78
CA SER A 99 4.04 7.27 -9.99
C SER A 99 2.82 6.93 -10.86
N GLY A 100 2.85 7.30 -12.12
CA GLY A 100 1.72 7.24 -13.04
C GLY A 100 0.93 8.55 -13.14
N ARG A 101 1.08 9.48 -12.20
CA ARG A 101 0.33 10.75 -12.15
C ARG A 101 0.43 11.56 -13.43
N GLU A 102 1.64 11.74 -13.96
CA GLU A 102 1.88 12.48 -15.18
C GLU A 102 1.31 11.82 -16.45
N LYS A 103 0.95 10.54 -16.36
CA LYS A 103 0.36 9.79 -17.47
C LYS A 103 -1.16 9.74 -17.42
N VAL A 104 -1.74 9.61 -16.23
CA VAL A 104 -3.19 9.58 -16.05
C VAL A 104 -3.80 10.99 -15.99
N GLY A 105 -2.98 12.01 -15.68
CA GLY A 105 -3.38 13.40 -15.57
C GLY A 105 -3.86 13.82 -14.18
N PRO A 106 -4.02 15.14 -13.97
CA PRO A 106 -4.38 15.69 -12.66
C PRO A 106 -5.83 15.39 -12.25
N ASP A 107 -6.72 15.18 -13.22
CA ASP A 107 -8.15 14.98 -13.01
C ASP A 107 -8.52 13.54 -12.61
N LYS A 108 -7.53 12.66 -12.48
CA LYS A 108 -7.74 11.26 -12.12
C LYS A 108 -7.20 10.99 -10.72
N ASP A 109 -8.09 10.73 -9.79
CA ASP A 109 -7.67 10.35 -8.45
C ASP A 109 -7.01 8.96 -8.46
N SER A 110 -5.92 8.83 -7.72
CA SER A 110 -5.50 7.54 -7.21
C SER A 110 -6.53 7.07 -6.17
N TRP A 111 -6.68 5.78 -5.92
CA TRP A 111 -7.62 5.34 -4.89
C TRP A 111 -7.25 5.83 -3.47
N PRO A 112 -5.97 6.00 -3.06
CA PRO A 112 -5.65 6.71 -1.83
C PRO A 112 -6.13 8.17 -1.82
N GLN A 113 -5.93 8.89 -2.95
CA GLN A 113 -6.43 10.27 -3.10
C GLN A 113 -7.96 10.31 -3.03
N TYR A 114 -8.64 9.37 -3.66
CA TYR A 114 -10.10 9.25 -3.60
C TYR A 114 -10.58 9.08 -2.15
N LEU A 115 -9.96 8.20 -1.37
CA LEU A 115 -10.28 8.05 0.06
C LEU A 115 -10.05 9.34 0.83
N ARG A 116 -8.91 10.00 0.61
CA ARG A 116 -8.58 11.30 1.19
C ARG A 116 -9.65 12.36 0.89
N ASN A 117 -10.06 12.48 -0.38
CA ASN A 117 -11.10 13.41 -0.83
C ASN A 117 -12.49 13.08 -0.25
N ASN A 118 -12.69 11.85 0.22
CA ASN A 118 -13.93 11.37 0.84
C ASN A 118 -13.83 11.20 2.37
N GLY A 119 -13.00 12.01 3.02
CA GLY A 119 -12.99 12.17 4.48
C GLY A 119 -12.04 11.27 5.25
N TYR A 120 -11.27 10.43 4.59
CA TYR A 120 -10.23 9.64 5.26
C TYR A 120 -8.97 10.48 5.55
N HIS A 121 -8.32 10.20 6.67
CA HIS A 121 -6.93 10.58 6.85
C HIS A 121 -6.04 9.60 6.10
N SER A 122 -5.45 10.05 5.01
CA SER A 122 -4.65 9.20 4.11
C SER A 122 -3.16 9.34 4.41
N ALA A 123 -2.51 8.23 4.74
CA ALA A 123 -1.09 8.24 5.08
C ALA A 123 -0.35 7.05 4.47
N ARG A 124 0.97 7.22 4.27
CA ARG A 124 1.86 6.11 3.88
C ARG A 124 3.14 6.04 4.70
N VAL A 125 3.67 4.83 4.81
CA VAL A 125 5.01 4.57 5.29
C VAL A 125 5.77 3.80 4.21
N SER A 126 6.91 4.35 3.79
CA SER A 126 7.88 3.74 2.87
C SER A 126 7.32 3.40 1.47
N LYS A 127 7.70 2.26 0.86
CA LYS A 127 7.56 1.96 -0.57
C LYS A 127 6.14 1.56 -0.99
N VAL A 128 5.24 2.52 -1.12
CA VAL A 128 3.87 2.32 -1.63
C VAL A 128 3.78 2.60 -3.13
N PHE A 129 4.11 3.79 -3.58
CA PHE A 129 4.50 4.07 -4.97
C PHE A 129 5.93 3.59 -5.23
N HIS A 130 6.45 3.83 -6.43
CA HIS A 130 7.79 3.37 -6.76
C HIS A 130 8.87 4.19 -6.03
N MET A 131 9.73 3.49 -5.31
CA MET A 131 10.97 4.01 -4.76
C MET A 131 12.12 3.16 -5.28
N GLY A 132 13.20 3.81 -5.73
CA GLY A 132 14.40 3.12 -6.18
C GLY A 132 15.09 2.38 -5.03
N VAL A 133 15.40 1.12 -5.26
CA VAL A 133 16.19 0.28 -4.35
C VAL A 133 17.56 0.04 -4.98
N PRO A 134 18.65 0.39 -4.36
CA PRO A 134 18.82 0.93 -3.00
C PRO A 134 18.67 2.45 -2.86
N PRO A 135 18.72 3.31 -3.94
CA PRO A 135 19.06 4.72 -3.74
C PRO A 135 18.04 5.52 -2.92
N ASP A 136 16.74 5.34 -3.17
CA ASP A 136 15.72 6.10 -2.44
C ASP A 136 15.56 5.61 -1.01
N ILE A 137 15.62 4.30 -0.79
CA ILE A 137 15.52 3.70 0.54
C ILE A 137 16.73 4.08 1.41
N ALA A 138 17.93 4.03 0.86
CA ALA A 138 19.15 4.41 1.58
C ALA A 138 19.17 5.90 1.97
N LYS A 139 18.61 6.77 1.13
CA LYS A 139 18.48 8.21 1.41
C LYS A 139 17.25 8.56 2.24
N GLY A 140 16.21 7.75 2.21
CA GLY A 140 14.89 8.07 2.77
C GLY A 140 14.13 9.10 1.92
N SER A 141 14.32 9.09 0.59
CA SER A 141 13.59 9.95 -0.34
C SER A 141 12.25 9.35 -0.75
N ASP A 142 11.35 10.18 -1.29
CA ASP A 142 10.00 9.77 -1.67
C ASP A 142 9.95 8.86 -2.92
N GLY A 143 11.01 8.90 -3.75
CA GLY A 143 10.97 8.25 -5.05
C GLY A 143 9.94 8.87 -6.00
N ALA A 144 9.39 8.05 -6.89
CA ALA A 144 8.32 8.45 -7.80
C ALA A 144 6.96 8.32 -7.09
N ASP A 145 6.67 9.23 -6.18
CA ASP A 145 5.46 9.29 -5.37
C ASP A 145 4.33 10.11 -6.01
N ASP A 146 3.14 10.03 -5.45
CA ASP A 146 2.00 10.90 -5.77
C ASP A 146 1.58 11.72 -4.53
N PRO A 147 2.08 12.95 -4.38
CA PRO A 147 1.80 13.76 -3.19
C PRO A 147 0.32 14.05 -2.94
N ALA A 148 -0.51 14.04 -4.00
CA ALA A 148 -1.95 14.27 -3.89
C ALA A 148 -2.66 13.14 -3.13
N SER A 149 -2.06 11.97 -3.04
CA SER A 149 -2.59 10.79 -2.36
C SER A 149 -2.56 10.89 -0.84
N TRP A 150 -1.75 11.77 -0.23
CA TRP A 150 -1.38 11.68 1.18
C TRP A 150 -1.60 12.97 1.96
N ASP A 151 -2.12 12.86 3.18
CA ASP A 151 -2.04 13.89 4.22
C ASP A 151 -0.71 13.80 4.97
N GLU A 152 -0.20 12.58 5.15
CA GLU A 152 1.06 12.30 5.82
C GLU A 152 1.86 11.24 5.09
N LYS A 153 3.18 11.43 4.99
CA LYS A 153 4.09 10.46 4.40
C LYS A 153 5.38 10.37 5.17
N LEU A 154 5.85 9.16 5.37
CA LEU A 154 7.05 8.83 6.13
C LEU A 154 7.91 7.85 5.34
N ASN A 155 9.22 8.04 5.37
CA ASN A 155 10.16 7.14 4.72
C ASN A 155 11.10 6.56 5.78
N SER A 156 11.23 5.25 5.79
CA SER A 156 12.21 4.54 6.61
C SER A 156 13.49 4.34 5.81
N ARG A 157 14.62 4.76 6.33
CA ARG A 157 15.91 4.57 5.69
C ARG A 157 16.73 3.48 6.38
N GLY A 158 17.49 2.73 5.59
CA GLY A 158 18.35 1.67 6.09
C GLY A 158 19.39 1.27 5.05
N PRO A 159 20.35 0.39 5.43
CA PRO A 159 21.33 -0.18 4.52
C PRO A 159 20.63 -1.14 3.54
N GLU A 160 20.76 -0.88 2.24
CA GLU A 160 20.00 -1.60 1.22
C GLU A 160 20.84 -2.34 0.19
N THR A 161 22.14 -2.07 0.12
CA THR A 161 23.00 -2.77 -0.85
C THR A 161 23.88 -3.80 -0.15
N TRP A 162 24.54 -3.40 0.92
CA TRP A 162 25.43 -4.23 1.72
C TRP A 162 25.42 -3.67 3.14
N ALA A 163 24.97 -4.47 4.10
CA ALA A 163 25.02 -4.15 5.52
C ALA A 163 26.21 -4.88 6.16
N PRO A 164 26.70 -4.43 7.34
CA PRO A 164 27.59 -5.25 8.14
C PRO A 164 26.99 -6.63 8.40
N GLY A 165 27.79 -7.67 8.24
CA GLY A 165 27.36 -9.05 8.41
C GLY A 165 28.07 -10.01 7.46
N LYS A 166 27.50 -11.21 7.34
CA LYS A 166 27.98 -12.24 6.41
C LYS A 166 27.16 -12.17 5.13
N GLY A 167 27.82 -12.01 3.99
CA GLY A 167 27.11 -11.91 2.73
C GLY A 167 27.86 -12.50 1.55
N GLU A 168 27.12 -12.76 0.51
CA GLU A 168 27.64 -13.25 -0.76
C GLU A 168 26.90 -12.60 -1.94
N THR A 169 27.53 -12.61 -3.10
CA THR A 169 26.90 -12.22 -4.36
C THR A 169 26.78 -13.43 -5.26
N LEU A 170 25.62 -13.56 -5.91
CA LEU A 170 25.37 -14.57 -6.93
C LEU A 170 25.83 -14.11 -8.33
N GLN A 171 26.36 -12.89 -8.41
CA GLN A 171 26.83 -12.32 -9.69
C GLN A 171 28.35 -12.09 -9.65
N ASN A 172 28.98 -12.36 -10.78
CA ASN A 172 30.37 -12.07 -11.00
C ASN A 172 30.53 -10.92 -12.01
N ASN A 173 31.64 -10.19 -11.91
CA ASN A 173 32.11 -9.33 -12.97
C ASN A 173 32.64 -10.19 -14.15
N PRO A 174 32.81 -9.60 -15.35
CA PRO A 174 33.37 -10.32 -16.50
C PRO A 174 34.76 -10.94 -16.26
N ASP A 175 35.53 -10.39 -15.31
CA ASP A 175 36.84 -10.90 -14.90
C ASP A 175 36.76 -12.02 -13.85
N GLY A 176 35.55 -12.49 -13.51
CA GLY A 176 35.31 -13.53 -12.50
C GLY A 176 35.30 -13.07 -11.05
N THR A 177 35.61 -11.79 -10.78
CA THR A 177 35.54 -11.25 -9.43
C THR A 177 34.09 -11.06 -8.96
N LYS A 178 33.85 -11.05 -7.65
CA LYS A 178 32.51 -10.89 -7.09
C LYS A 178 31.99 -9.47 -7.27
N LYS A 179 30.75 -9.35 -7.76
CA LYS A 179 30.09 -8.08 -8.00
C LYS A 179 29.33 -7.64 -6.77
N LEU A 180 29.93 -6.79 -5.92
CA LEU A 180 29.42 -6.43 -4.61
C LEU A 180 28.59 -5.13 -4.57
N ALA A 181 28.55 -4.32 -5.61
CA ALA A 181 27.92 -2.99 -5.56
C ALA A 181 27.05 -2.63 -6.78
N GLY A 182 26.00 -1.84 -6.56
CA GLY A 182 25.13 -1.10 -7.52
C GLY A 182 23.95 -1.89 -8.08
N GLY A 183 22.82 -1.22 -8.23
CA GLY A 183 21.61 -1.67 -8.93
C GLY A 183 20.88 -2.87 -8.31
N ASN A 184 20.00 -3.47 -9.09
CA ASN A 184 19.29 -4.71 -8.76
C ASN A 184 20.28 -5.88 -8.79
N ARG A 185 20.91 -6.18 -7.66
CA ARG A 185 21.88 -7.26 -7.58
C ARG A 185 21.40 -8.38 -6.70
N PHE A 186 21.69 -9.59 -7.13
CA PHE A 186 21.50 -10.80 -6.33
C PHE A 186 22.62 -10.90 -5.27
N VAL A 187 22.56 -10.03 -4.29
CA VAL A 187 23.39 -10.04 -3.09
C VAL A 187 22.54 -10.54 -1.95
N VAL A 188 23.04 -11.47 -1.17
CA VAL A 188 22.41 -12.01 0.03
C VAL A 188 23.29 -11.64 1.22
N VAL A 189 22.73 -10.99 2.21
CA VAL A 189 23.44 -10.61 3.44
C VAL A 189 22.62 -11.02 4.65
N GLU A 190 23.19 -11.91 5.47
CA GLU A 190 22.80 -12.12 6.87
C GLU A 190 23.40 -10.94 7.66
N ALA A 191 22.58 -9.93 7.88
CA ALA A 191 23.02 -8.65 8.38
C ALA A 191 23.12 -8.65 9.91
N GLU A 192 24.13 -7.93 10.42
CA GLU A 192 24.26 -7.67 11.86
C GLU A 192 23.22 -6.65 12.34
N GLY A 193 22.87 -6.75 13.62
CA GLY A 193 21.91 -5.88 14.27
C GLY A 193 20.49 -6.45 14.24
N GLY A 194 19.56 -5.73 14.85
CA GLY A 194 18.15 -6.14 14.86
C GLY A 194 17.34 -5.40 13.80
N ASP A 195 16.07 -5.73 13.74
CA ASP A 195 15.10 -5.19 12.75
C ASP A 195 15.16 -3.66 12.60
N LEU A 196 15.38 -2.92 13.70
CA LEU A 196 15.39 -1.45 13.71
C LEU A 196 16.66 -0.82 13.11
N VAL A 197 17.63 -1.60 12.69
CA VAL A 197 18.74 -1.13 11.84
C VAL A 197 18.28 -0.98 10.40
N HIS A 198 17.37 -1.87 9.97
CA HIS A 198 16.89 -2.00 8.59
C HIS A 198 15.63 -1.19 8.31
N SER A 199 15.42 -0.85 7.04
CA SER A 199 14.28 -0.03 6.59
C SER A 199 12.92 -0.66 6.91
N ASP A 200 12.78 -1.96 6.71
CA ASP A 200 11.50 -2.64 6.88
C ASP A 200 11.09 -2.80 8.35
N GLY A 201 12.04 -3.05 9.25
CA GLY A 201 11.76 -3.05 10.68
C GLY A 201 11.32 -1.67 11.19
N LYS A 202 12.00 -0.60 10.73
CA LYS A 202 11.57 0.78 11.02
C LYS A 202 10.21 1.10 10.43
N THR A 203 9.92 0.60 9.24
CA THR A 203 8.61 0.75 8.58
C THR A 203 7.51 0.10 9.41
N ALA A 204 7.73 -1.13 9.90
CA ALA A 204 6.79 -1.84 10.76
C ALA A 204 6.55 -1.09 12.08
N GLN A 205 7.63 -0.65 12.75
CA GLN A 205 7.53 0.14 13.97
C GLN A 205 6.73 1.43 13.73
N LYS A 206 7.05 2.18 12.68
CA LYS A 206 6.36 3.43 12.37
C LYS A 206 4.89 3.20 12.04
N ALA A 207 4.55 2.16 11.30
CA ALA A 207 3.17 1.79 11.03
C ALA A 207 2.38 1.50 12.31
N ALA A 208 2.97 0.77 13.26
CA ALA A 208 2.36 0.50 14.56
C ALA A 208 2.12 1.79 15.37
N GLU A 209 3.10 2.70 15.42
CA GLU A 209 2.95 4.02 16.05
C GLU A 209 1.80 4.83 15.44
N LEU A 210 1.70 4.84 14.10
CA LEU A 210 0.64 5.56 13.39
C LEU A 210 -0.74 4.96 13.65
N ILE A 211 -0.88 3.64 13.67
CA ILE A 211 -2.13 2.96 14.01
C ILE A 211 -2.59 3.38 15.41
N HIS A 212 -1.68 3.40 16.39
CA HIS A 212 -2.01 3.86 17.74
C HIS A 212 -2.44 5.33 17.77
N ARG A 213 -1.75 6.20 17.05
CA ARG A 213 -2.08 7.63 16.96
C ARG A 213 -3.42 7.85 16.25
N TYR A 214 -3.70 7.12 15.18
CA TYR A 214 -4.91 7.32 14.38
C TYR A 214 -6.18 6.79 15.04
N LYS A 215 -6.08 5.94 16.07
CA LYS A 215 -7.25 5.53 16.88
C LYS A 215 -7.96 6.71 17.54
N THR A 216 -7.29 7.85 17.71
CA THR A 216 -7.84 9.04 18.35
C THR A 216 -8.36 10.07 17.34
N LEU A 217 -8.35 9.78 16.06
CA LEU A 217 -8.90 10.67 15.04
C LEU A 217 -10.43 10.58 15.01
N ASP A 218 -11.09 11.72 14.83
CA ASP A 218 -12.55 11.81 14.64
C ASP A 218 -12.99 11.43 13.21
N LYS A 219 -12.13 10.80 12.44
CA LYS A 219 -12.39 10.36 11.06
C LYS A 219 -11.66 9.04 10.78
N PRO A 220 -12.16 8.25 9.82
CA PRO A 220 -11.49 7.02 9.44
C PRO A 220 -10.11 7.31 8.84
N PHE A 221 -9.21 6.35 8.94
CA PHE A 221 -7.90 6.44 8.30
C PHE A 221 -7.71 5.39 7.21
N PHE A 222 -6.92 5.77 6.23
CA PHE A 222 -6.27 4.89 5.28
C PHE A 222 -4.75 4.94 5.52
N LEU A 223 -4.17 3.83 5.93
CA LEU A 223 -2.73 3.70 6.13
C LEU A 223 -2.14 2.69 5.17
N ALA A 224 -1.31 3.15 4.24
CA ALA A 224 -0.54 2.30 3.34
C ALA A 224 0.87 2.06 3.90
N VAL A 225 1.28 0.80 3.99
CA VAL A 225 2.58 0.36 4.51
C VAL A 225 3.30 -0.43 3.43
N GLY A 226 4.41 0.10 2.94
CA GLY A 226 5.19 -0.51 1.87
C GLY A 226 6.52 -1.07 2.38
N PHE A 227 6.67 -2.39 2.34
CA PHE A 227 7.92 -3.07 2.63
C PHE A 227 8.77 -3.23 1.36
N VAL A 228 10.08 -3.19 1.55
CA VAL A 228 11.06 -3.34 0.46
C VAL A 228 11.35 -4.82 0.19
N ARG A 229 11.42 -5.63 1.24
CA ARG A 229 11.76 -7.06 1.11
C ARG A 229 10.55 -7.87 0.63
N PRO A 230 10.79 -8.91 -0.21
CA PRO A 230 12.06 -9.48 -0.61
C PRO A 230 12.68 -8.91 -1.90
N HIS A 231 12.44 -7.66 -2.29
CA HIS A 231 13.17 -7.04 -3.42
C HIS A 231 14.69 -7.11 -3.20
N VAL A 232 15.42 -7.40 -4.27
CA VAL A 232 16.90 -7.44 -4.26
C VAL A 232 17.48 -6.04 -3.97
N PRO A 233 18.65 -5.93 -3.32
CA PRO A 233 19.47 -6.99 -2.69
C PRO A 233 18.80 -7.59 -1.46
N PHE A 234 19.01 -8.87 -1.20
CA PHE A 234 18.44 -9.59 -0.05
C PHE A 234 19.26 -9.32 1.21
N VAL A 235 18.93 -8.28 1.93
CA VAL A 235 19.59 -7.86 3.16
C VAL A 235 18.57 -7.93 4.29
N ALA A 236 18.81 -8.78 5.25
CA ALA A 236 17.96 -8.94 6.43
C ALA A 236 18.79 -9.39 7.65
N PRO A 237 18.40 -9.02 8.89
CA PRO A 237 19.01 -9.55 10.11
C PRO A 237 18.73 -11.03 10.31
#